data_20e486ee505d1c47684131487dcb3fbf
#
_entry.id   20e486ee505d1c47684131487dcb3fbf
#
_cell.length_a   1.000
_cell.length_b   1.000
_cell.length_c   1.000
_cell.angle_alpha   90.00
_cell.angle_beta   90.00
_cell.angle_gamma   90.00
#
_symmetry.space_group_name_H-M   'P 1'
#
loop_
_entity.id
_entity.type
_entity.pdbx_description
1 polymer ?
#
loop_
_entity_poly.entity_id
_entity_poly.type
_entity_poly.pdbx_seq_one_letter_code
_entity_poly.pdbx_strand_id
1 'polypeptide(L)'
;MPVRAQHAKVLTGQEDESRIDSYEKELENYLLRYMIDGYDARAALAWQRDYSSPDALIRSVAPNRLRWEKHVIKPPLLKKTGEMNRKPYDLPGAKGEWLELPLGDISARAVIAYPKGAGKGRPVPLVVALHGIGSGPETPFENGKSYHAYAKALLDAGFAVLAPLNMRTIPRRNNIERLARLADVSLPGIELARLQHLLDIVLADERIDENQVGAWGVSLGGMATMFWMPLEPRIKAGIVSAWFNHRINKMVVPDERYSSFTKNNEEHAYFTGWLSEFSDHDVISMICPRPVQIQHGKKDGIAYWPQVVEEFERSKLHYERLGLGDRISLELHDGGHEALAAEGVQFFKKWFKGYRP
;
A
#
# COMPACT_ATOMS: atom_id res chain seq x y z
N MET A 1 58.37 -29.28 -26.14
CA MET A 1 58.47 -28.97 -24.70
C MET A 1 57.09 -29.14 -24.10
N PRO A 2 56.87 -29.99 -23.10
CA PRO A 2 55.55 -30.10 -22.50
C PRO A 2 55.29 -28.85 -21.65
N VAL A 3 54.18 -28.18 -21.92
CA VAL A 3 53.65 -27.09 -21.07
C VAL A 3 53.33 -27.71 -19.72
N ARG A 4 54.11 -27.41 -18.69
CA ARG A 4 53.75 -27.73 -17.30
C ARG A 4 52.46 -27.01 -16.99
N ALA A 5 51.38 -27.75 -16.76
CA ALA A 5 50.18 -27.20 -16.17
C ALA A 5 50.56 -26.57 -14.81
N GLN A 6 50.48 -25.25 -14.72
CA GLN A 6 50.54 -24.59 -13.42
C GLN A 6 49.37 -25.09 -12.61
N HIS A 7 49.63 -25.85 -11.56
CA HIS A 7 48.60 -26.20 -10.58
C HIS A 7 48.07 -24.90 -9.97
N ALA A 8 46.77 -24.73 -10.03
CA ALA A 8 46.10 -23.60 -9.36
C ALA A 8 46.55 -23.57 -7.89
N LYS A 9 47.05 -22.43 -7.42
CA LYS A 9 47.44 -22.23 -6.03
C LYS A 9 46.16 -22.43 -5.17
N VAL A 10 46.23 -23.36 -4.23
CA VAL A 10 45.16 -23.48 -3.22
C VAL A 10 45.24 -22.24 -2.32
N LEU A 11 44.15 -21.44 -2.30
CA LEU A 11 44.10 -20.25 -1.45
C LEU A 11 44.02 -20.64 0.02
N THR A 12 44.60 -19.84 0.89
CA THR A 12 44.36 -19.95 2.32
C THR A 12 42.95 -19.52 2.61
N GLY A 13 42.34 -19.97 3.73
CA GLY A 13 40.98 -19.57 4.14
C GLY A 13 40.82 -18.04 4.22
N GLN A 14 41.86 -17.32 4.70
CA GLN A 14 41.82 -15.87 4.79
C GLN A 14 41.90 -15.16 3.42
N GLU A 15 42.65 -15.68 2.46
CA GLU A 15 42.69 -15.14 1.08
C GLU A 15 41.36 -15.38 0.37
N ASP A 16 40.70 -16.51 0.64
CA ASP A 16 39.41 -16.85 0.06
C ASP A 16 38.29 -15.95 0.63
N GLU A 17 38.24 -15.77 1.94
CA GLU A 17 37.31 -14.82 2.62
C GLU A 17 37.47 -13.40 2.07
N SER A 18 38.71 -12.89 1.96
CA SER A 18 38.96 -11.55 1.42
C SER A 18 38.46 -11.36 -0.03
N ARG A 19 38.57 -12.41 -0.83
CA ARG A 19 38.05 -12.39 -2.22
C ARG A 19 36.53 -12.39 -2.26
N ILE A 20 35.86 -13.16 -1.39
CA ILE A 20 34.41 -13.20 -1.25
C ILE A 20 33.89 -11.84 -0.79
N ASP A 21 34.48 -11.26 0.24
CA ASP A 21 34.10 -9.92 0.75
C ASP A 21 34.25 -8.83 -0.32
N SER A 22 35.33 -8.89 -1.12
CA SER A 22 35.54 -7.95 -2.21
C SER A 22 34.47 -8.06 -3.29
N TYR A 23 34.12 -9.30 -3.64
CA TYR A 23 33.09 -9.56 -4.65
C TYR A 23 31.70 -9.20 -4.17
N GLU A 24 31.36 -9.49 -2.91
CA GLU A 24 30.11 -9.09 -2.27
C GLU A 24 29.93 -7.56 -2.34
N LYS A 25 30.94 -6.79 -1.94
CA LYS A 25 30.93 -5.32 -2.01
C LYS A 25 30.77 -4.79 -3.44
N GLU A 26 31.38 -5.45 -4.41
CA GLU A 26 31.22 -5.09 -5.83
C GLU A 26 29.76 -5.25 -6.29
N LEU A 27 29.13 -6.38 -5.96
CA LEU A 27 27.73 -6.65 -6.31
C LEU A 27 26.75 -5.72 -5.57
N GLU A 28 26.97 -5.49 -4.27
CA GLU A 28 26.18 -4.54 -3.51
C GLU A 28 26.26 -3.13 -4.10
N ASN A 29 27.47 -2.64 -4.36
CA ASN A 29 27.69 -1.33 -4.95
C ASN A 29 27.08 -1.21 -6.36
N TYR A 30 27.12 -2.27 -7.16
CA TYR A 30 26.43 -2.29 -8.45
C TYR A 30 24.93 -2.12 -8.30
N LEU A 31 24.30 -2.89 -7.42
CA LEU A 31 22.84 -2.81 -7.16
C LEU A 31 22.44 -1.48 -6.54
N LEU A 32 23.21 -0.95 -5.59
CA LEU A 32 22.96 0.36 -4.99
C LEU A 32 23.00 1.48 -6.03
N ARG A 33 24.05 1.52 -6.87
CA ARG A 33 24.13 2.50 -7.98
C ARG A 33 23.01 2.31 -8.98
N TYR A 34 22.65 1.08 -9.31
CA TYR A 34 21.51 0.81 -10.19
C TYR A 34 20.23 1.41 -9.63
N MET A 35 19.93 1.22 -8.34
CA MET A 35 18.69 1.71 -7.71
C MET A 35 18.74 3.21 -7.39
N ILE A 36 19.87 3.75 -6.92
CA ILE A 36 19.97 5.15 -6.49
C ILE A 36 20.30 6.04 -7.69
N ASP A 37 21.49 5.90 -8.28
CA ASP A 37 21.99 6.82 -9.30
C ASP A 37 21.27 6.64 -10.65
N GLY A 38 20.89 5.41 -10.97
CA GLY A 38 20.25 5.05 -12.23
C GLY A 38 18.73 5.19 -12.25
N TYR A 39 18.09 5.47 -11.13
CA TYR A 39 16.62 5.45 -11.05
C TYR A 39 15.96 6.46 -11.98
N ASP A 40 16.30 7.74 -11.87
CA ASP A 40 15.64 8.81 -12.63
C ASP A 40 15.75 8.62 -14.14
N ALA A 41 16.90 8.16 -14.63
CA ALA A 41 17.10 7.85 -16.05
C ALA A 41 16.19 6.71 -16.53
N ARG A 42 16.07 5.64 -15.75
CA ARG A 42 15.17 4.51 -16.07
C ARG A 42 13.71 4.91 -15.99
N ALA A 43 13.34 5.63 -14.94
CA ALA A 43 11.98 6.13 -14.78
C ALA A 43 11.58 7.06 -15.93
N ALA A 44 12.46 7.96 -16.37
CA ALA A 44 12.20 8.85 -17.50
C ALA A 44 11.93 8.09 -18.81
N LEU A 45 12.56 6.94 -19.01
CA LEU A 45 12.30 6.07 -20.18
C LEU A 45 10.98 5.27 -20.02
N ALA A 46 10.67 4.86 -18.81
CA ALA A 46 9.51 4.01 -18.51
C ALA A 46 8.19 4.78 -18.49
N TRP A 47 8.22 6.07 -18.14
CA TRP A 47 7.02 6.88 -17.93
C TRP A 47 6.80 7.91 -19.05
N GLN A 48 5.74 7.71 -19.84
CA GLN A 48 5.31 8.59 -20.93
C GLN A 48 4.02 9.34 -20.53
N ARG A 49 4.08 10.18 -19.48
CA ARG A 49 2.91 10.85 -18.91
C ARG A 49 2.43 12.00 -19.78
N ASP A 50 1.16 11.96 -20.18
CA ASP A 50 0.47 13.03 -20.91
C ASP A 50 -0.45 13.82 -19.95
N TYR A 51 -0.11 15.05 -19.68
CA TYR A 51 -0.85 15.94 -18.79
C TYR A 51 -1.81 16.88 -19.54
N SER A 52 -2.13 16.63 -20.79
CA SER A 52 -3.07 17.47 -21.57
C SER A 52 -4.50 17.42 -21.02
N SER A 53 -4.86 16.32 -20.35
CA SER A 53 -6.13 16.18 -19.62
C SER A 53 -6.04 15.03 -18.61
N PRO A 54 -6.95 14.95 -17.62
CA PRO A 54 -7.03 13.79 -16.72
C PRO A 54 -7.16 12.45 -17.46
N ASP A 55 -7.98 12.38 -18.50
CA ASP A 55 -8.15 11.17 -19.31
C ASP A 55 -6.89 10.82 -20.11
N ALA A 56 -6.17 11.82 -20.61
CA ALA A 56 -4.89 11.61 -21.29
C ALA A 56 -3.85 11.02 -20.32
N LEU A 57 -3.76 11.52 -19.09
CA LEU A 57 -2.89 10.95 -18.08
C LEU A 57 -3.28 9.49 -17.77
N ILE A 58 -4.57 9.21 -17.51
CA ILE A 58 -5.04 7.85 -17.23
C ILE A 58 -4.65 6.87 -18.34
N ARG A 59 -4.79 7.27 -19.61
CA ARG A 59 -4.40 6.44 -20.76
C ARG A 59 -2.90 6.29 -20.88
N SER A 60 -2.14 7.36 -20.72
CA SER A 60 -0.67 7.34 -20.88
C SER A 60 0.05 6.53 -19.81
N VAL A 61 -0.49 6.43 -18.57
CA VAL A 61 0.06 5.59 -17.50
C VAL A 61 -0.51 4.17 -17.48
N ALA A 62 -1.43 3.82 -18.38
CA ALA A 62 -2.01 2.47 -18.43
C ALA A 62 -0.95 1.35 -18.64
N PRO A 63 0.08 1.52 -19.50
CA PRO A 63 1.15 0.53 -19.62
C PRO A 63 1.93 0.34 -18.31
N ASN A 64 2.17 1.40 -17.55
CA ASN A 64 2.84 1.32 -16.23
C ASN A 64 1.96 0.61 -15.22
N ARG A 65 0.64 0.89 -15.21
CA ARG A 65 -0.32 0.18 -14.37
C ARG A 65 -0.35 -1.32 -14.65
N LEU A 66 -0.28 -1.71 -15.93
CA LEU A 66 -0.20 -3.13 -16.32
C LEU A 66 1.12 -3.78 -15.85
N ARG A 67 2.26 -3.06 -15.93
CA ARG A 67 3.53 -3.57 -15.39
C ARG A 67 3.51 -3.64 -13.86
N TRP A 68 2.91 -2.66 -13.19
CA TRP A 68 2.68 -2.68 -11.75
C TRP A 68 1.90 -3.92 -11.32
N GLU A 69 0.79 -4.19 -12.02
CA GLU A 69 -0.02 -5.39 -11.78
C GLU A 69 0.78 -6.68 -12.00
N LYS A 70 1.44 -6.82 -13.17
CA LYS A 70 2.07 -8.07 -13.58
C LYS A 70 3.41 -8.36 -12.92
N HIS A 71 4.17 -7.33 -12.53
CA HIS A 71 5.54 -7.51 -12.06
C HIS A 71 5.73 -7.21 -10.58
N VAL A 72 4.87 -6.40 -9.97
CA VAL A 72 5.01 -6.02 -8.57
C VAL A 72 3.90 -6.61 -7.70
N ILE A 73 2.64 -6.33 -8.02
CA ILE A 73 1.50 -6.79 -7.19
C ILE A 73 1.12 -8.24 -7.48
N LYS A 74 1.14 -8.66 -8.72
CA LYS A 74 0.91 -10.06 -9.13
C LYS A 74 -0.30 -10.73 -8.45
N PRO A 75 -1.51 -10.18 -8.59
CA PRO A 75 -2.69 -10.77 -7.97
C PRO A 75 -3.02 -12.13 -8.62
N PRO A 76 -3.27 -13.19 -7.83
CA PRO A 76 -3.72 -14.46 -8.38
C PRO A 76 -5.18 -14.39 -8.85
N LEU A 77 -5.54 -15.23 -9.80
CA LEU A 77 -6.92 -15.44 -10.19
C LEU A 77 -7.63 -16.32 -9.15
N LEU A 78 -8.37 -15.70 -8.24
CA LEU A 78 -9.20 -16.40 -7.27
C LEU A 78 -10.60 -16.61 -7.85
N LYS A 79 -11.32 -17.64 -7.40
CA LYS A 79 -12.70 -17.92 -7.81
C LYS A 79 -13.58 -18.07 -6.58
N LYS A 80 -14.70 -17.36 -6.55
CA LYS A 80 -15.75 -17.58 -5.55
C LYS A 80 -16.27 -19.02 -5.67
N THR A 81 -16.28 -19.74 -4.57
CA THR A 81 -16.71 -21.15 -4.51
C THR A 81 -17.90 -21.40 -3.59
N GLY A 82 -18.40 -20.35 -2.94
CA GLY A 82 -19.56 -20.42 -2.05
C GLY A 82 -20.13 -19.04 -1.77
N GLU A 83 -21.23 -19.00 -1.05
CA GLU A 83 -21.87 -17.75 -0.64
C GLU A 83 -21.15 -17.10 0.54
N MET A 84 -21.27 -15.77 0.65
CA MET A 84 -20.78 -14.99 1.77
C MET A 84 -21.50 -15.40 3.05
N ASN A 85 -20.75 -15.93 4.02
CA ASN A 85 -21.25 -16.14 5.37
C ASN A 85 -21.15 -14.83 6.15
N ARG A 86 -22.23 -14.43 6.82
CA ARG A 86 -22.32 -13.22 7.65
C ARG A 86 -22.76 -13.61 9.06
N LYS A 87 -22.06 -13.10 10.07
CA LYS A 87 -22.40 -13.33 11.49
C LYS A 87 -22.34 -12.01 12.24
N PRO A 88 -23.29 -11.73 13.16
CA PRO A 88 -23.17 -10.59 14.05
C PRO A 88 -21.80 -10.58 14.74
N TYR A 89 -21.20 -9.42 14.86
CA TYR A 89 -19.87 -9.26 15.42
C TYR A 89 -19.76 -7.96 16.24
N ASP A 90 -19.25 -8.10 17.47
CA ASP A 90 -19.04 -6.96 18.35
C ASP A 90 -17.66 -6.32 18.09
N LEU A 91 -17.67 -5.03 17.79
CA LEU A 91 -16.49 -4.23 17.55
C LEU A 91 -16.29 -3.23 18.70
N PRO A 92 -15.06 -2.73 18.92
CA PRO A 92 -14.82 -1.66 19.88
C PRO A 92 -15.71 -0.43 19.58
N GLY A 93 -16.69 -0.21 20.44
CA GLY A 93 -17.62 0.92 20.31
C GLY A 93 -18.62 0.88 19.15
N ALA A 94 -18.78 -0.28 18.48
CA ALA A 94 -19.70 -0.45 17.37
C ALA A 94 -20.27 -1.87 17.28
N LYS A 95 -21.35 -2.05 16.53
CA LYS A 95 -21.87 -3.35 16.10
C LYS A 95 -21.59 -3.52 14.63
N GLY A 96 -21.23 -4.73 14.22
CA GLY A 96 -20.94 -5.08 12.85
C GLY A 96 -21.27 -6.53 12.51
N GLU A 97 -20.74 -6.97 11.40
CA GLU A 97 -20.83 -8.34 10.91
C GLU A 97 -19.44 -8.86 10.57
N TRP A 98 -19.13 -10.08 10.97
CA TRP A 98 -18.00 -10.84 10.43
C TRP A 98 -18.40 -11.44 9.09
N LEU A 99 -17.58 -11.19 8.07
CA LEU A 99 -17.76 -11.70 6.72
C LEU A 99 -16.73 -12.78 6.44
N GLU A 100 -17.17 -13.87 5.81
CA GLU A 100 -16.30 -14.93 5.28
C GLU A 100 -16.80 -15.39 3.92
N LEU A 101 -15.99 -15.15 2.88
CA LEU A 101 -16.27 -15.50 1.50
C LEU A 101 -15.31 -16.61 1.04
N PRO A 102 -15.80 -17.83 0.72
CA PRO A 102 -14.96 -18.90 0.19
C PRO A 102 -14.43 -18.57 -1.22
N LEU A 103 -13.13 -18.75 -1.42
CA LEU A 103 -12.40 -18.51 -2.69
C LEU A 103 -11.50 -19.72 -3.02
N GLY A 104 -12.09 -20.90 -3.20
CA GLY A 104 -11.36 -22.16 -3.34
C GLY A 104 -10.77 -22.60 -1.99
N ASP A 105 -9.46 -22.84 -1.97
CA ASP A 105 -8.75 -23.32 -0.77
C ASP A 105 -8.49 -22.21 0.26
N ILE A 106 -8.81 -20.96 -0.06
CA ILE A 106 -8.69 -19.82 0.85
C ILE A 106 -10.03 -19.09 1.01
N SER A 107 -10.11 -18.16 1.94
CA SER A 107 -11.28 -17.29 2.10
C SER A 107 -10.88 -15.83 2.21
N ALA A 108 -11.73 -14.94 1.72
CA ALA A 108 -11.66 -13.52 2.07
C ALA A 108 -12.48 -13.29 3.35
N ARG A 109 -11.87 -12.65 4.34
CA ARG A 109 -12.49 -12.36 5.64
C ARG A 109 -12.39 -10.88 5.95
N ALA A 110 -13.44 -10.34 6.56
CA ALA A 110 -13.49 -8.93 6.97
C ALA A 110 -14.49 -8.73 8.10
N VAL A 111 -14.41 -7.59 8.75
CA VAL A 111 -15.57 -7.04 9.48
C VAL A 111 -16.18 -5.92 8.66
N ILE A 112 -17.51 -5.79 8.70
CA ILE A 112 -18.24 -4.65 8.15
C ILE A 112 -19.12 -4.05 9.23
N ALA A 113 -19.16 -2.73 9.27
CA ALA A 113 -20.06 -1.99 10.15
C ALA A 113 -20.77 -0.87 9.39
N TYR A 114 -22.00 -0.58 9.77
CA TYR A 114 -22.83 0.43 9.14
C TYR A 114 -23.15 1.55 10.11
N PRO A 115 -23.20 2.80 9.66
CA PRO A 115 -23.65 3.92 10.49
C PRO A 115 -25.16 3.81 10.77
N LYS A 116 -25.61 4.49 11.78
CA LYS A 116 -27.06 4.55 12.11
C LYS A 116 -27.85 5.11 10.93
N GLY A 117 -28.95 4.44 10.59
CA GLY A 117 -29.86 4.85 9.52
C GLY A 117 -29.41 4.50 8.10
N ALA A 118 -28.30 3.78 7.91
CA ALA A 118 -28.01 3.17 6.63
C ALA A 118 -29.07 2.15 6.24
N GLY A 119 -29.57 2.20 5.00
CA GLY A 119 -30.64 1.32 4.53
C GLY A 119 -30.91 1.52 3.04
N LYS A 120 -31.82 0.71 2.47
CA LYS A 120 -32.19 0.73 1.05
C LYS A 120 -32.56 2.12 0.52
N GLY A 121 -33.26 2.93 1.30
CA GLY A 121 -33.63 4.30 0.92
C GLY A 121 -32.58 5.35 1.25
N ARG A 122 -31.47 4.95 1.85
CA ARG A 122 -30.39 5.84 2.32
C ARG A 122 -29.04 5.12 2.25
N PRO A 123 -28.53 4.85 1.03
CA PRO A 123 -27.20 4.29 0.86
C PRO A 123 -26.13 5.26 1.38
N VAL A 124 -25.06 4.71 1.94
CA VAL A 124 -23.96 5.49 2.54
C VAL A 124 -22.64 5.18 1.85
N PRO A 125 -21.67 6.11 1.83
CA PRO A 125 -20.33 5.83 1.34
C PRO A 125 -19.65 4.72 2.14
N LEU A 126 -18.76 3.97 1.49
CA LEU A 126 -17.95 2.92 2.12
C LEU A 126 -16.49 3.38 2.25
N VAL A 127 -15.86 3.12 3.38
CA VAL A 127 -14.40 3.22 3.52
C VAL A 127 -13.82 1.86 3.88
N VAL A 128 -12.86 1.39 3.07
CA VAL A 128 -12.04 0.21 3.37
C VAL A 128 -10.97 0.62 4.38
N ALA A 129 -11.03 0.09 5.60
CA ALA A 129 -10.11 0.40 6.70
C ALA A 129 -9.03 -0.69 6.80
N LEU A 130 -7.78 -0.33 6.46
CA LEU A 130 -6.68 -1.26 6.30
C LEU A 130 -5.72 -1.18 7.49
N HIS A 131 -5.58 -2.30 8.21
CA HIS A 131 -4.69 -2.38 9.37
C HIS A 131 -3.22 -2.62 9.00
N GLY A 132 -2.32 -2.25 9.90
CA GLY A 132 -0.87 -2.48 9.81
C GLY A 132 -0.40 -3.81 10.42
N ILE A 133 0.92 -3.97 10.51
CA ILE A 133 1.56 -5.12 11.16
C ILE A 133 1.19 -5.14 12.65
N GLY A 134 0.99 -6.33 13.19
CA GLY A 134 0.60 -6.54 14.60
C GLY A 134 -0.87 -6.31 14.90
N SER A 135 -1.62 -5.76 13.94
CA SER A 135 -3.02 -5.35 14.08
C SER A 135 -3.99 -6.33 13.40
N GLY A 136 -5.29 -6.13 13.59
CA GLY A 136 -6.37 -6.89 12.96
C GLY A 136 -7.49 -5.97 12.47
N PRO A 137 -8.55 -6.52 11.89
CA PRO A 137 -9.68 -5.74 11.36
C PRO A 137 -10.42 -4.93 12.43
N GLU A 138 -10.29 -5.29 13.71
CA GLU A 138 -10.87 -4.58 14.85
C GLU A 138 -10.06 -3.34 15.23
N THR A 139 -8.75 -3.37 15.02
CA THR A 139 -7.81 -2.34 15.50
C THR A 139 -8.14 -0.92 15.00
N PRO A 140 -8.60 -0.69 13.77
CA PRO A 140 -9.05 0.64 13.33
C PRO A 140 -10.22 1.22 14.15
N PHE A 141 -10.96 0.38 14.87
CA PHE A 141 -12.06 0.80 15.78
C PHE A 141 -11.58 1.09 17.21
N GLU A 142 -10.35 0.68 17.55
CA GLU A 142 -9.77 0.87 18.88
C GLU A 142 -9.16 2.26 19.05
N ASN A 143 -9.34 2.87 20.21
CA ASN A 143 -8.70 4.15 20.56
C ASN A 143 -7.24 3.93 21.00
N GLY A 144 -6.48 3.21 20.18
CA GLY A 144 -5.05 2.97 20.39
C GLY A 144 -4.16 4.05 19.73
N LYS A 145 -2.89 4.10 20.14
CA LYS A 145 -1.93 5.16 19.77
C LYS A 145 -1.75 5.38 18.26
N SER A 146 -1.91 4.35 17.43
CA SER A 146 -1.68 4.48 15.98
C SER A 146 -2.96 4.69 15.19
N TYR A 147 -4.12 4.30 15.70
CA TYR A 147 -5.38 4.31 14.95
C TYR A 147 -6.39 5.34 15.40
N HIS A 148 -6.35 5.74 16.68
CA HIS A 148 -7.26 6.76 17.25
C HIS A 148 -8.74 6.51 16.91
N ALA A 149 -9.16 5.24 16.86
CA ALA A 149 -10.50 4.80 16.51
C ALA A 149 -11.04 5.43 15.21
N TYR A 150 -10.20 5.65 14.19
CA TYR A 150 -10.63 6.34 12.98
C TYR A 150 -11.80 5.65 12.27
N ALA A 151 -11.89 4.31 12.34
CA ALA A 151 -13.03 3.57 11.78
C ALA A 151 -14.34 3.87 12.53
N LYS A 152 -14.28 4.03 13.87
CA LYS A 152 -15.42 4.50 14.65
C LYS A 152 -15.80 5.93 14.28
N ALA A 153 -14.82 6.82 14.13
CA ALA A 153 -15.06 8.22 13.71
C ALA A 153 -15.71 8.29 12.31
N LEU A 154 -15.34 7.39 11.39
CA LEU A 154 -16.02 7.25 10.10
C LEU A 154 -17.48 6.81 10.26
N LEU A 155 -17.76 5.80 11.10
CA LEU A 155 -19.14 5.37 11.38
C LEU A 155 -19.97 6.52 11.95
N ASP A 156 -19.45 7.25 12.94
CA ASP A 156 -20.12 8.39 13.56
C ASP A 156 -20.35 9.53 12.55
N ALA A 157 -19.47 9.64 11.56
CA ALA A 157 -19.60 10.58 10.44
C ALA A 157 -20.51 10.05 9.31
N GLY A 158 -21.03 8.81 9.42
CA GLY A 158 -22.02 8.20 8.55
C GLY A 158 -21.47 7.44 7.36
N PHE A 159 -20.23 7.01 7.43
CA PHE A 159 -19.64 6.09 6.46
C PHE A 159 -19.79 4.65 6.94
N ALA A 160 -20.12 3.72 6.05
CA ALA A 160 -19.89 2.31 6.31
C ALA A 160 -18.38 2.00 6.29
N VAL A 161 -17.96 1.03 7.09
CA VAL A 161 -16.55 0.64 7.19
C VAL A 161 -16.41 -0.85 6.91
N LEU A 162 -15.55 -1.21 5.94
CA LEU A 162 -15.13 -2.58 5.66
C LEU A 162 -13.66 -2.72 6.07
N ALA A 163 -13.36 -3.57 7.04
CA ALA A 163 -11.99 -3.82 7.49
C ALA A 163 -11.57 -5.28 7.18
N PRO A 164 -10.81 -5.52 6.11
CA PRO A 164 -10.35 -6.86 5.74
C PRO A 164 -9.33 -7.40 6.73
N LEU A 165 -9.37 -8.72 6.96
CA LEU A 165 -8.33 -9.45 7.69
C LEU A 165 -7.16 -9.75 6.76
N ASN A 166 -6.03 -9.10 6.97
CA ASN A 166 -4.77 -9.34 6.29
C ASN A 166 -3.74 -10.00 7.20
N MET A 167 -2.63 -10.49 6.63
CA MET A 167 -1.59 -11.18 7.40
C MET A 167 -0.89 -10.22 8.38
N ARG A 168 -0.78 -10.60 9.66
CA ARG A 168 -0.46 -9.70 10.76
C ARG A 168 1.01 -9.64 11.17
N THR A 169 1.76 -10.76 11.07
CA THR A 169 3.08 -10.84 11.70
C THR A 169 4.19 -10.97 10.67
N ILE A 170 5.33 -10.30 10.92
CA ILE A 170 6.49 -10.31 10.04
C ILE A 170 6.94 -11.74 9.69
N PRO A 171 7.16 -12.68 10.63
CA PRO A 171 7.63 -14.01 10.27
C PRO A 171 6.67 -14.77 9.35
N ARG A 172 5.35 -14.64 9.58
CA ARG A 172 4.36 -15.29 8.72
C ARG A 172 4.25 -14.61 7.36
N ARG A 173 4.33 -13.28 7.30
CA ARG A 173 4.38 -12.53 6.03
C ARG A 173 5.59 -12.94 5.21
N ASN A 174 6.78 -12.98 5.81
CA ASN A 174 8.00 -13.43 5.13
C ASN A 174 7.85 -14.84 4.55
N ASN A 175 7.32 -15.78 5.35
CA ASN A 175 7.13 -17.15 4.91
C ASN A 175 6.14 -17.25 3.72
N ILE A 176 5.01 -16.57 3.81
CA ILE A 176 4.02 -16.55 2.70
C ILE A 176 4.59 -15.84 1.48
N GLU A 177 5.31 -14.73 1.64
CA GLU A 177 5.92 -14.02 0.50
C GLU A 177 6.98 -14.87 -0.21
N ARG A 178 7.79 -15.63 0.52
CA ARG A 178 8.74 -16.59 -0.09
C ARG A 178 8.02 -17.64 -0.94
N LEU A 179 6.92 -18.22 -0.43
CA LEU A 179 6.09 -19.16 -1.19
C LEU A 179 5.43 -18.48 -2.40
N ALA A 180 4.91 -17.26 -2.21
CA ALA A 180 4.26 -16.49 -3.26
C ALA A 180 5.21 -16.18 -4.42
N ARG A 181 6.46 -15.79 -4.13
CA ARG A 181 7.50 -15.56 -5.16
C ARG A 181 7.79 -16.82 -6.00
N LEU A 182 7.80 -18.00 -5.39
CA LEU A 182 7.97 -19.26 -6.11
C LEU A 182 6.77 -19.58 -7.01
N ALA A 183 5.59 -19.10 -6.68
CA ALA A 183 4.35 -19.29 -7.44
C ALA A 183 4.05 -18.14 -8.42
N ASP A 184 4.98 -17.20 -8.59
CA ASP A 184 4.84 -15.98 -9.42
C ASP A 184 3.63 -15.10 -9.03
N VAL A 185 3.30 -15.05 -7.75
CA VAL A 185 2.34 -14.14 -7.13
C VAL A 185 3.02 -13.36 -6.01
N SER A 186 2.31 -12.43 -5.36
CA SER A 186 2.80 -11.76 -4.15
C SER A 186 1.76 -11.77 -3.05
N LEU A 187 2.18 -11.63 -1.80
CA LEU A 187 1.25 -11.54 -0.68
C LEU A 187 0.32 -10.32 -0.79
N PRO A 188 0.79 -9.10 -1.14
CA PRO A 188 -0.11 -7.98 -1.42
C PRO A 188 -1.10 -8.24 -2.57
N GLY A 189 -0.69 -9.00 -3.57
CA GLY A 189 -1.56 -9.40 -4.68
C GLY A 189 -2.65 -10.36 -4.24
N ILE A 190 -2.32 -11.34 -3.39
CA ILE A 190 -3.32 -12.25 -2.77
C ILE A 190 -4.30 -11.45 -1.92
N GLU A 191 -3.81 -10.52 -1.09
CA GLU A 191 -4.63 -9.68 -0.23
C GLU A 191 -5.54 -8.76 -1.06
N LEU A 192 -5.04 -8.18 -2.18
CA LEU A 192 -5.84 -7.39 -3.13
C LEU A 192 -6.93 -8.22 -3.78
N ALA A 193 -6.61 -9.40 -4.33
CA ALA A 193 -7.60 -10.26 -4.98
C ALA A 193 -8.74 -10.66 -4.03
N ARG A 194 -8.41 -10.92 -2.75
CA ARG A 194 -9.42 -11.16 -1.70
C ARG A 194 -10.30 -9.93 -1.45
N LEU A 195 -9.71 -8.73 -1.38
CA LEU A 195 -10.47 -7.48 -1.24
C LEU A 195 -11.40 -7.25 -2.43
N GLN A 196 -10.94 -7.49 -3.65
CA GLN A 196 -11.75 -7.32 -4.87
C GLN A 196 -13.02 -8.18 -4.82
N HIS A 197 -12.91 -9.45 -4.42
CA HIS A 197 -14.08 -10.33 -4.24
C HIS A 197 -14.99 -9.90 -3.09
N LEU A 198 -14.45 -9.35 -1.99
CA LEU A 198 -15.27 -8.75 -0.93
C LEU A 198 -16.06 -7.54 -1.46
N LEU A 199 -15.40 -6.66 -2.22
CA LEU A 199 -16.05 -5.49 -2.79
C LEU A 199 -17.14 -5.88 -3.80
N ASP A 200 -16.95 -6.95 -4.60
CA ASP A 200 -17.99 -7.44 -5.53
C ASP A 200 -19.32 -7.76 -4.80
N ILE A 201 -19.24 -8.27 -3.58
CA ILE A 201 -20.42 -8.62 -2.78
C ILE A 201 -20.93 -7.44 -1.94
N VAL A 202 -20.00 -6.70 -1.32
CA VAL A 202 -20.36 -5.62 -0.40
C VAL A 202 -20.99 -4.44 -1.14
N LEU A 203 -20.50 -4.12 -2.34
CA LEU A 203 -21.04 -3.02 -3.15
C LEU A 203 -22.41 -3.34 -3.79
N ALA A 204 -22.82 -4.60 -3.83
CA ALA A 204 -24.18 -4.99 -4.19
C ALA A 204 -25.19 -4.83 -3.05
N ASP A 205 -24.74 -4.47 -1.84
CA ASP A 205 -25.62 -4.21 -0.70
C ASP A 205 -26.32 -2.85 -0.86
N GLU A 206 -27.65 -2.83 -0.88
CA GLU A 206 -28.45 -1.61 -1.07
C GLU A 206 -28.23 -0.53 -0.01
N ARG A 207 -27.53 -0.85 1.07
CA ARG A 207 -27.10 0.11 2.10
C ARG A 207 -25.87 0.93 1.71
N ILE A 208 -25.14 0.53 0.65
CA ILE A 208 -23.87 1.14 0.22
C ILE A 208 -24.07 1.91 -1.10
N ASP A 209 -23.49 3.12 -1.14
CA ASP A 209 -23.30 3.83 -2.41
C ASP A 209 -22.03 3.33 -3.09
N GLU A 210 -22.18 2.47 -4.10
CA GLU A 210 -21.08 1.85 -4.84
C GLU A 210 -20.16 2.87 -5.55
N ASN A 211 -20.64 4.09 -5.77
CA ASN A 211 -19.88 5.17 -6.43
C ASN A 211 -19.02 5.97 -5.44
N GLN A 212 -19.17 5.76 -4.13
CA GLN A 212 -18.48 6.49 -3.09
C GLN A 212 -17.69 5.52 -2.18
N VAL A 213 -16.64 4.94 -2.72
CA VAL A 213 -15.76 4.01 -2.02
C VAL A 213 -14.41 4.66 -1.76
N GLY A 214 -14.01 4.73 -0.49
CA GLY A 214 -12.69 5.17 -0.05
C GLY A 214 -11.83 4.04 0.48
N ALA A 215 -10.53 4.28 0.64
CA ALA A 215 -9.63 3.42 1.38
C ALA A 215 -8.76 4.24 2.33
N TRP A 216 -8.53 3.73 3.53
CA TRP A 216 -7.67 4.36 4.52
C TRP A 216 -6.89 3.30 5.28
N GLY A 217 -5.56 3.45 5.31
CA GLY A 217 -4.72 2.52 6.03
C GLY A 217 -3.56 3.20 6.75
N VAL A 218 -3.09 2.53 7.81
CA VAL A 218 -1.94 2.95 8.61
C VAL A 218 -0.80 1.96 8.39
N SER A 219 0.44 2.47 8.19
CA SER A 219 1.63 1.63 8.05
C SER A 219 1.49 0.67 6.86
N LEU A 220 1.55 -0.65 7.08
CA LEU A 220 1.29 -1.65 6.04
C LEU A 220 -0.10 -1.48 5.39
N GLY A 221 -1.10 -1.00 6.14
CA GLY A 221 -2.40 -0.63 5.58
C GLY A 221 -2.32 0.59 4.66
N GLY A 222 -1.45 1.56 4.99
CA GLY A 222 -1.13 2.70 4.12
C GLY A 222 -0.46 2.25 2.82
N MET A 223 0.48 1.29 2.90
CA MET A 223 1.04 0.61 1.73
C MET A 223 -0.08 0.01 0.87
N ALA A 224 -0.94 -0.77 1.47
CA ALA A 224 -2.03 -1.43 0.77
C ALA A 224 -2.95 -0.41 0.08
N THR A 225 -3.32 0.70 0.75
CA THR A 225 -4.09 1.78 0.13
C THR A 225 -3.40 2.30 -1.12
N MET A 226 -2.12 2.69 -1.01
CA MET A 226 -1.35 3.26 -2.12
C MET A 226 -1.14 2.25 -3.27
N PHE A 227 -0.82 0.99 -2.93
CA PHE A 227 -0.49 -0.04 -3.91
C PHE A 227 -1.70 -0.58 -4.68
N TRP A 228 -2.85 -0.63 -4.02
CA TRP A 228 -4.06 -1.23 -4.58
C TRP A 228 -4.92 -0.23 -5.36
N MET A 229 -4.91 1.05 -4.98
CA MET A 229 -5.68 2.06 -5.72
C MET A 229 -5.39 2.11 -7.23
N PRO A 230 -4.16 1.95 -7.73
CA PRO A 230 -3.92 1.84 -9.17
C PRO A 230 -4.68 0.71 -9.86
N LEU A 231 -4.92 -0.41 -9.16
CA LEU A 231 -5.51 -1.64 -9.68
C LEU A 231 -6.97 -1.83 -9.29
N GLU A 232 -7.49 -1.01 -8.36
CA GLU A 232 -8.88 -1.07 -7.90
C GLU A 232 -9.58 0.27 -8.18
N PRO A 233 -10.20 0.41 -9.36
CA PRO A 233 -10.82 1.66 -9.80
C PRO A 233 -12.10 2.03 -9.05
N ARG A 234 -12.70 1.09 -8.29
CA ARG A 234 -13.85 1.37 -7.43
C ARG A 234 -13.48 2.27 -6.26
N ILE A 235 -12.22 2.22 -5.78
CA ILE A 235 -11.72 3.14 -4.75
C ILE A 235 -11.53 4.52 -5.37
N LYS A 236 -12.36 5.49 -4.98
CA LYS A 236 -12.41 6.84 -5.55
C LYS A 236 -11.56 7.86 -4.81
N ALA A 237 -11.22 7.62 -3.54
CA ALA A 237 -10.37 8.48 -2.72
C ALA A 237 -9.57 7.63 -1.73
N GLY A 238 -8.36 8.05 -1.36
CA GLY A 238 -7.51 7.28 -0.45
C GLY A 238 -6.74 8.11 0.56
N ILE A 239 -6.51 7.52 1.75
CA ILE A 239 -5.64 8.09 2.79
C ILE A 239 -4.52 7.11 3.09
N VAL A 240 -3.29 7.59 3.00
CA VAL A 240 -2.06 6.84 3.27
C VAL A 240 -1.42 7.41 4.54
N SER A 241 -1.60 6.73 5.68
CA SER A 241 -1.05 7.16 6.96
C SER A 241 0.22 6.36 7.29
N ALA A 242 1.29 7.05 7.67
CA ALA A 242 2.54 6.49 8.17
C ALA A 242 3.20 5.41 7.27
N TRP A 243 3.14 5.60 5.94
CA TRP A 243 3.80 4.72 4.97
C TRP A 243 4.58 5.47 3.90
N PHE A 244 3.99 6.47 3.25
CA PHE A 244 4.54 7.20 2.11
C PHE A 244 5.93 7.80 2.42
N ASN A 245 6.90 7.63 1.51
CA ASN A 245 8.28 8.08 1.72
C ASN A 245 9.05 8.18 0.39
N HIS A 246 10.23 8.80 0.40
CA HIS A 246 11.21 8.63 -0.67
C HIS A 246 11.73 7.19 -0.63
N ARG A 247 11.11 6.35 -1.45
CA ARG A 247 11.19 4.91 -1.28
C ARG A 247 12.58 4.31 -1.46
N ILE A 248 13.34 4.81 -2.41
CA ILE A 248 14.70 4.33 -2.65
C ILE A 248 15.56 4.59 -1.42
N ASN A 249 15.55 5.79 -0.88
CA ASN A 249 16.31 6.13 0.32
C ASN A 249 15.87 5.24 1.50
N LYS A 250 14.56 5.10 1.68
CA LYS A 250 14.02 4.27 2.76
C LYS A 250 14.40 2.79 2.67
N MET A 251 14.48 2.25 1.47
CA MET A 251 14.72 0.81 1.29
C MET A 251 16.20 0.46 1.21
N VAL A 252 17.01 1.28 0.52
CA VAL A 252 18.36 0.85 0.11
C VAL A 252 19.50 1.69 0.65
N VAL A 253 19.28 2.96 1.02
CA VAL A 253 20.35 3.78 1.57
C VAL A 253 20.65 3.34 3.01
N PRO A 254 21.88 2.92 3.34
CA PRO A 254 22.25 2.43 4.66
C PRO A 254 22.46 3.57 5.66
N ASP A 255 21.49 4.45 5.81
CA ASP A 255 21.48 5.61 6.71
C ASP A 255 20.40 5.41 7.78
N GLU A 256 20.77 5.50 9.04
CA GLU A 256 19.86 5.26 10.18
C GLU A 256 18.67 6.22 10.20
N ARG A 257 18.84 7.45 9.67
CA ARG A 257 17.74 8.41 9.54
C ARG A 257 16.63 7.91 8.62
N TYR A 258 16.97 7.06 7.66
CA TYR A 258 16.02 6.56 6.65
C TYR A 258 15.29 5.30 7.10
N SER A 259 15.70 4.69 8.21
CA SER A 259 15.16 3.39 8.68
C SER A 259 15.20 2.33 7.58
N SER A 260 16.37 2.22 6.90
CA SER A 260 16.56 1.33 5.77
C SER A 260 16.15 -0.11 6.09
N PHE A 261 15.30 -0.68 5.26
CA PHE A 261 14.89 -2.08 5.38
C PHE A 261 16.02 -3.08 5.09
N THR A 262 17.11 -2.68 4.45
CA THR A 262 18.25 -3.58 4.19
C THR A 262 18.89 -4.12 5.46
N LYS A 263 18.68 -3.46 6.59
CA LYS A 263 19.21 -3.86 7.91
C LYS A 263 18.21 -4.64 8.76
N ASN A 264 17.00 -4.89 8.29
CA ASN A 264 15.98 -5.59 9.05
C ASN A 264 15.53 -6.88 8.34
N ASN A 265 14.71 -7.69 9.01
CA ASN A 265 14.25 -8.98 8.53
C ASN A 265 12.87 -8.94 7.87
N GLU A 266 12.46 -7.80 7.35
CA GLU A 266 11.13 -7.64 6.71
C GLU A 266 11.16 -8.02 5.23
N GLU A 267 11.55 -9.23 4.90
CA GLU A 267 11.64 -9.74 3.51
C GLU A 267 10.35 -9.58 2.70
N HIS A 268 9.20 -9.60 3.38
CA HIS A 268 7.90 -9.39 2.76
C HIS A 268 7.72 -7.98 2.17
N ALA A 269 8.60 -7.04 2.50
CA ALA A 269 8.57 -5.68 1.96
C ALA A 269 9.45 -5.51 0.71
N TYR A 270 10.19 -6.55 0.30
CA TYR A 270 11.04 -6.52 -0.90
C TYR A 270 10.29 -7.12 -2.08
N PHE A 271 9.52 -6.30 -2.78
CA PHE A 271 8.76 -6.74 -3.96
C PHE A 271 9.63 -6.78 -5.21
N THR A 272 9.55 -7.87 -5.96
CA THR A 272 10.28 -8.03 -7.21
C THR A 272 9.94 -6.90 -8.18
N GLY A 273 10.96 -6.24 -8.74
CA GLY A 273 10.78 -5.22 -9.76
C GLY A 273 10.25 -3.86 -9.28
N TRP A 274 9.94 -3.70 -7.99
CA TRP A 274 9.35 -2.46 -7.48
C TRP A 274 10.19 -1.23 -7.80
N LEU A 275 11.43 -1.17 -7.30
CA LEU A 275 12.30 0.00 -7.47
C LEU A 275 13.05 0.03 -8.82
N SER A 276 12.57 -0.73 -9.79
CA SER A 276 13.05 -0.56 -11.17
C SER A 276 12.52 0.74 -11.80
N GLU A 277 11.24 1.07 -11.55
CA GLU A 277 10.55 2.24 -12.12
C GLU A 277 9.40 2.81 -11.27
N PHE A 278 9.13 2.27 -10.07
CA PHE A 278 7.95 2.60 -9.26
C PHE A 278 8.32 3.14 -7.88
N SER A 279 8.85 4.37 -7.80
CA SER A 279 8.92 5.09 -6.51
C SER A 279 7.53 5.48 -6.03
N ASP A 280 7.40 5.96 -4.81
CA ASP A 280 6.08 6.28 -4.25
C ASP A 280 5.37 7.38 -5.06
N HIS A 281 6.08 8.43 -5.53
CA HIS A 281 5.47 9.45 -6.40
C HIS A 281 5.03 8.90 -7.76
N ASP A 282 5.76 7.91 -8.31
CA ASP A 282 5.36 7.26 -9.56
C ASP A 282 4.08 6.46 -9.38
N VAL A 283 3.94 5.73 -8.27
CA VAL A 283 2.70 5.02 -7.91
C VAL A 283 1.54 6.00 -7.73
N ILE A 284 1.76 7.16 -7.07
CA ILE A 284 0.76 8.22 -6.94
C ILE A 284 0.30 8.74 -8.31
N SER A 285 1.19 8.83 -9.31
CA SER A 285 0.79 9.24 -10.66
C SER A 285 -0.22 8.29 -11.33
N MET A 286 -0.22 7.00 -10.97
CA MET A 286 -1.24 6.04 -11.42
C MET A 286 -2.58 6.18 -10.69
N ILE A 287 -2.59 6.79 -9.51
CA ILE A 287 -3.82 7.09 -8.75
C ILE A 287 -4.46 8.38 -9.27
N CYS A 288 -3.65 9.38 -9.62
CA CYS A 288 -4.13 10.64 -10.20
C CYS A 288 -5.07 10.38 -11.40
N PRO A 289 -6.24 11.05 -11.48
CA PRO A 289 -6.67 12.27 -10.78
C PRO A 289 -7.54 12.03 -9.52
N ARG A 290 -7.58 10.80 -8.98
CA ARG A 290 -8.35 10.49 -7.76
C ARG A 290 -7.71 11.16 -6.54
N PRO A 291 -8.52 11.69 -5.59
CA PRO A 291 -8.01 12.35 -4.40
C PRO A 291 -7.18 11.43 -3.50
N VAL A 292 -6.06 11.96 -2.98
CA VAL A 292 -5.18 11.28 -2.02
C VAL A 292 -4.77 12.23 -0.92
N GLN A 293 -4.87 11.77 0.33
CA GLN A 293 -4.26 12.42 1.49
C GLN A 293 -3.11 11.57 2.02
N ILE A 294 -1.96 12.17 2.23
CA ILE A 294 -0.83 11.58 2.94
C ILE A 294 -0.85 12.11 4.38
N GLN A 295 -0.76 11.23 5.38
CA GLN A 295 -0.63 11.62 6.78
C GLN A 295 0.69 11.10 7.34
N HIS A 296 1.50 11.96 7.96
CA HIS A 296 2.80 11.57 8.48
C HIS A 296 3.21 12.34 9.73
N GLY A 297 3.65 11.62 10.76
CA GLY A 297 4.14 12.19 12.00
C GLY A 297 5.63 12.50 11.96
N LYS A 298 6.03 13.72 12.39
CA LYS A 298 7.45 14.12 12.48
C LYS A 298 8.26 13.31 13.50
N LYS A 299 7.57 12.67 14.46
CA LYS A 299 8.16 11.78 15.47
C LYS A 299 7.99 10.29 15.14
N ASP A 300 7.64 9.97 13.88
CA ASP A 300 7.62 8.58 13.43
C ASP A 300 9.03 8.00 13.44
N GLY A 301 9.30 7.08 14.37
CA GLY A 301 10.65 6.52 14.61
C GLY A 301 11.14 5.60 13.48
N ILE A 302 10.28 5.26 12.51
CA ILE A 302 10.65 4.41 11.37
C ILE A 302 10.69 5.16 10.04
N ALA A 303 10.62 6.50 10.06
CA ALA A 303 10.67 7.30 8.85
C ALA A 303 11.34 8.67 9.11
N TYR A 304 12.11 9.13 8.15
CA TYR A 304 12.70 10.46 8.15
C TYR A 304 11.77 11.43 7.41
N TRP A 305 10.97 12.18 8.16
CA TRP A 305 9.89 13.02 7.61
C TRP A 305 10.30 14.05 6.52
N PRO A 306 11.54 14.63 6.49
CA PRO A 306 11.90 15.51 5.38
C PRO A 306 11.84 14.84 4.01
N GLN A 307 12.13 13.54 3.94
CA GLN A 307 12.00 12.77 2.69
C GLN A 307 10.55 12.51 2.29
N VAL A 308 9.64 12.46 3.26
CA VAL A 308 8.20 12.41 2.98
C VAL A 308 7.75 13.68 2.30
N VAL A 309 8.23 14.84 2.76
CA VAL A 309 7.95 16.15 2.14
C VAL A 309 8.52 16.21 0.73
N GLU A 310 9.78 15.81 0.54
CA GLU A 310 10.43 15.79 -0.77
C GLU A 310 9.64 14.93 -1.78
N GLU A 311 9.29 13.70 -1.40
CA GLU A 311 8.55 12.79 -2.26
C GLU A 311 7.10 13.27 -2.50
N PHE A 312 6.51 13.95 -1.51
CA PHE A 312 5.19 14.56 -1.67
C PHE A 312 5.20 15.68 -2.70
N GLU A 313 6.20 16.57 -2.69
CA GLU A 313 6.32 17.63 -3.70
C GLU A 313 6.46 17.04 -5.12
N ARG A 314 7.20 15.95 -5.28
CA ARG A 314 7.25 15.23 -6.56
C ARG A 314 5.87 14.66 -6.97
N SER A 315 5.12 14.12 -6.02
CA SER A 315 3.76 13.60 -6.24
C SER A 315 2.76 14.67 -6.60
N LYS A 316 2.85 15.83 -5.95
CA LYS A 316 1.97 16.98 -6.12
C LYS A 316 2.03 17.53 -7.54
N LEU A 317 3.19 17.51 -8.17
CA LEU A 317 3.37 17.94 -9.56
C LEU A 317 2.45 17.20 -10.55
N HIS A 318 2.09 15.94 -10.30
CA HIS A 318 1.18 15.20 -11.17
C HIS A 318 -0.22 15.79 -11.18
N TYR A 319 -0.67 16.30 -10.05
CA TYR A 319 -1.98 16.95 -9.90
C TYR A 319 -1.94 18.42 -10.36
N GLU A 320 -0.89 19.16 -10.03
CA GLU A 320 -0.75 20.57 -10.40
C GLU A 320 -0.71 20.77 -11.91
N ARG A 321 -0.01 19.90 -12.65
CA ARG A 321 0.02 19.92 -14.12
C ARG A 321 -1.34 19.74 -14.78
N LEU A 322 -2.30 19.18 -14.05
CA LEU A 322 -3.70 19.03 -14.50
C LEU A 322 -4.63 20.10 -13.92
N GLY A 323 -4.12 21.06 -13.15
CA GLY A 323 -4.95 22.03 -12.43
C GLY A 323 -5.76 21.43 -11.28
N LEU A 324 -5.34 20.27 -10.73
CA LEU A 324 -6.02 19.50 -9.70
C LEU A 324 -5.24 19.44 -8.38
N GLY A 325 -4.41 20.43 -8.09
CA GLY A 325 -3.54 20.43 -6.90
C GLY A 325 -4.30 20.32 -5.56
N ASP A 326 -5.60 20.64 -5.52
CA ASP A 326 -6.46 20.48 -4.34
C ASP A 326 -6.86 19.03 -4.06
N ARG A 327 -6.56 18.08 -4.98
CA ARG A 327 -6.86 16.66 -4.84
C ARG A 327 -5.77 15.84 -4.13
N ILE A 328 -4.63 16.45 -3.84
CA ILE A 328 -3.58 15.82 -3.06
C ILE A 328 -3.20 16.71 -1.88
N SER A 329 -3.07 16.13 -0.69
CA SER A 329 -2.65 16.85 0.51
C SER A 329 -1.67 16.06 1.35
N LEU A 330 -0.80 16.76 2.08
CA LEU A 330 0.08 16.21 3.11
C LEU A 330 -0.31 16.83 4.46
N GLU A 331 -0.74 15.97 5.37
CA GLU A 331 -0.96 16.28 6.78
C GLU A 331 0.28 15.89 7.58
N LEU A 332 1.22 16.83 7.70
CA LEU A 332 2.43 16.65 8.50
C LEU A 332 2.17 17.14 9.92
N HIS A 333 2.25 16.24 10.90
CA HIS A 333 1.92 16.54 12.30
C HIS A 333 3.06 16.21 13.27
N ASP A 334 2.98 16.73 14.51
CA ASP A 334 4.02 16.56 15.53
C ASP A 334 3.94 15.23 16.29
N GLY A 335 3.04 14.33 15.90
CA GLY A 335 2.87 12.97 16.44
C GLY A 335 3.84 11.96 15.86
N GLY A 336 3.54 10.67 16.12
CA GLY A 336 4.36 9.52 15.72
C GLY A 336 3.78 8.72 14.56
N HIS A 337 3.89 7.38 14.66
CA HIS A 337 3.43 6.41 13.66
C HIS A 337 1.90 6.18 13.79
N GLU A 338 1.10 7.10 13.27
CA GLU A 338 -0.33 7.16 13.56
C GLU A 338 -1.17 7.82 12.46
N ALA A 339 -2.49 7.60 12.51
CA ALA A 339 -3.48 8.26 11.69
C ALA A 339 -3.98 9.55 12.36
N LEU A 340 -4.42 10.52 11.56
CA LEU A 340 -5.15 11.71 11.99
C LEU A 340 -6.64 11.50 11.72
N ALA A 341 -7.40 11.04 12.74
CA ALA A 341 -8.77 10.63 12.58
C ALA A 341 -9.69 11.76 12.13
N ALA A 342 -9.58 12.95 12.71
CA ALA A 342 -10.43 14.09 12.38
C ALA A 342 -10.19 14.58 10.95
N GLU A 343 -8.93 14.75 10.56
CA GLU A 343 -8.50 15.23 9.23
C GLU A 343 -8.93 14.22 8.14
N GLY A 344 -8.77 12.92 8.40
CA GLY A 344 -9.18 11.89 7.47
C GLY A 344 -10.69 11.82 7.26
N VAL A 345 -11.48 11.99 8.30
CA VAL A 345 -12.94 12.10 8.18
C VAL A 345 -13.32 13.33 7.35
N GLN A 346 -12.68 14.48 7.56
CA GLN A 346 -12.95 15.69 6.77
C GLN A 346 -12.55 15.52 5.31
N PHE A 347 -11.44 14.81 5.04
CA PHE A 347 -11.03 14.47 3.68
C PHE A 347 -12.13 13.70 2.95
N PHE A 348 -12.67 12.62 3.50
CA PHE A 348 -13.75 11.88 2.85
C PHE A 348 -15.05 12.69 2.75
N LYS A 349 -15.41 13.52 3.73
CA LYS A 349 -16.56 14.43 3.62
C LYS A 349 -16.41 15.45 2.48
N LYS A 350 -15.19 15.90 2.19
CA LYS A 350 -14.89 16.79 1.05
C LYS A 350 -15.16 16.10 -0.27
N TRP A 351 -14.74 14.84 -0.42
CA TRP A 351 -14.72 14.17 -1.71
C TRP A 351 -15.94 13.29 -2.00
N PHE A 352 -16.66 12.86 -0.97
CA PHE A 352 -17.89 12.11 -1.12
C PHE A 352 -19.08 13.05 -0.94
N LYS A 353 -19.55 13.56 -2.07
CA LYS A 353 -20.63 14.53 -2.13
C LYS A 353 -22.00 13.85 -1.96
N GLY A 354 -22.92 14.54 -1.30
CA GLY A 354 -24.28 14.06 -1.09
C GLY A 354 -24.50 13.32 0.22
N TYR A 355 -23.44 13.00 0.96
CA TYR A 355 -23.58 12.51 2.32
C TYR A 355 -24.10 13.64 3.22
N ARG A 356 -25.30 13.45 3.80
CA ARG A 356 -25.84 14.28 4.89
C ARG A 356 -26.02 13.35 6.10
N PRO A 357 -25.35 13.62 7.24
CA PRO A 357 -25.43 12.82 8.45
C PRO A 357 -26.87 12.71 8.99
#